data_c0e25f7dee6b420cd41eddbfee0d8233
#
_entry.id   c0e25f7dee6b420cd41eddbfee0d8233
#
_cell.length_a   1.000
_cell.length_b   1.000
_cell.length_c   1.000
_cell.angle_alpha   90.00
_cell.angle_beta   90.00
_cell.angle_gamma   90.00
#
_symmetry.space_group_name_H-M   'P 1'
#
loop_
_entity.id
_entity.type
_entity.pdbx_description
1 polymer ?
#
loop_
_entity_poly.entity_id
_entity_poly.type
_entity_poly.pdbx_seq_one_letter_code
_entity_poly.pdbx_strand_id
1 'polypeptide(L)'
;MEAKTKDLWVFIETNEDGTAKNVGLELLTPGRDLAGKQGGAVAAVVIGSNVDAAVKAVGEHGADKIYVVDGPEYAQYSTDAYAHALCTLVEKYGPTSMLIGATNNGRDLGPRVSCRLKTGLTADCTALDIDAESGNVAWTRPAFGGNLMATILCPDHRPQIGTVRPGVFKKTAAQERTAQVIREDIHVDAAAIRTQVLEILKDMDGEKVDLEGAEIIVSGGRGVGGPEGFEVIRALAKELGATVGASRAAVDADWISHAH
;
A
#
# COMPACT_ATOMS: atom_id res chain seq x y z
N MET A 1 18.66 3.57 -13.77
CA MET A 1 18.12 2.57 -14.73
C MET A 1 17.16 3.31 -15.66
N GLU A 2 17.13 2.95 -16.93
CA GLU A 2 16.14 3.47 -17.88
C GLU A 2 14.88 2.58 -17.87
N ALA A 3 13.70 3.17 -18.10
CA ALA A 3 12.48 2.40 -18.25
C ALA A 3 12.49 1.63 -19.56
N LYS A 4 12.04 0.37 -19.53
CA LYS A 4 11.87 -0.48 -20.73
C LYS A 4 10.46 -0.42 -21.28
N THR A 5 9.50 -0.01 -20.45
CA THR A 5 8.08 0.14 -20.80
C THR A 5 7.54 1.46 -20.27
N LYS A 6 6.35 1.86 -20.75
CA LYS A 6 5.58 2.97 -20.19
C LYS A 6 4.62 2.52 -19.10
N ASP A 7 4.68 1.25 -18.70
CA ASP A 7 3.77 0.69 -17.72
C ASP A 7 3.99 1.33 -16.35
N LEU A 8 2.90 1.61 -15.69
CA LEU A 8 2.85 2.01 -14.29
C LEU A 8 2.49 0.79 -13.44
N TRP A 9 3.27 0.53 -12.43
CA TRP A 9 3.07 -0.59 -11.52
C TRP A 9 2.39 -0.18 -10.22
N VAL A 10 1.55 -1.07 -9.72
CA VAL A 10 0.94 -0.98 -8.38
C VAL A 10 1.36 -2.21 -7.60
N PHE A 11 2.09 -2.02 -6.50
CA PHE A 11 2.40 -3.10 -5.58
C PHE A 11 1.14 -3.43 -4.76
N ILE A 12 0.75 -4.69 -4.78
CA ILE A 12 -0.42 -5.20 -4.07
C ILE A 12 0.05 -5.95 -2.82
N GLU A 13 -0.17 -5.36 -1.67
CA GLU A 13 0.04 -6.03 -0.40
C GLU A 13 -1.08 -7.04 -0.16
N THR A 14 -0.72 -8.22 0.34
CA THR A 14 -1.66 -9.31 0.63
C THR A 14 -1.86 -9.48 2.13
N ASN A 15 -3.05 -9.97 2.49
CA ASN A 15 -3.35 -10.46 3.83
C ASN A 15 -2.79 -11.89 4.01
N GLU A 16 -2.78 -12.40 5.23
CA GLU A 16 -2.33 -13.77 5.55
C GLU A 16 -3.12 -14.86 4.83
N ASP A 17 -4.38 -14.58 4.48
CA ASP A 17 -5.27 -15.49 3.74
C ASP A 17 -5.09 -15.41 2.21
N GLY A 18 -4.10 -14.67 1.73
CA GLY A 18 -3.82 -14.49 0.31
C GLY A 18 -4.74 -13.52 -0.42
N THR A 19 -5.63 -12.81 0.28
CA THR A 19 -6.46 -11.75 -0.31
C THR A 19 -5.69 -10.45 -0.46
N ALA A 20 -6.11 -9.59 -1.41
CA ALA A 20 -5.49 -8.27 -1.59
C ALA A 20 -5.95 -7.29 -0.50
N LYS A 21 -5.02 -6.50 0.05
CA LYS A 21 -5.39 -5.36 0.91
C LYS A 21 -6.05 -4.25 0.09
N ASN A 22 -7.01 -3.57 0.70
CA ASN A 22 -7.79 -2.50 0.05
C ASN A 22 -6.91 -1.43 -0.58
N VAL A 23 -5.85 -0.99 0.09
CA VAL A 23 -4.97 0.07 -0.40
C VAL A 23 -4.41 -0.22 -1.80
N GLY A 24 -4.02 -1.48 -2.08
CA GLY A 24 -3.56 -1.87 -3.41
C GLY A 24 -4.66 -1.73 -4.47
N LEU A 25 -5.90 -2.14 -4.13
CA LEU A 25 -7.05 -2.01 -5.03
C LEU A 25 -7.45 -0.54 -5.27
N GLU A 26 -7.35 0.31 -4.24
CA GLU A 26 -7.55 1.76 -4.36
C GLU A 26 -6.56 2.38 -5.36
N LEU A 27 -5.30 1.97 -5.31
CA LEU A 27 -4.22 2.51 -6.14
C LEU A 27 -4.30 2.11 -7.61
N LEU A 28 -5.05 1.05 -7.95
CA LEU A 28 -5.30 0.70 -9.35
C LEU A 28 -6.09 1.79 -10.09
N THR A 29 -6.96 2.54 -9.38
CA THR A 29 -7.74 3.63 -9.97
C THR A 29 -6.84 4.77 -10.48
N PRO A 30 -6.07 5.48 -9.61
CA PRO A 30 -5.15 6.51 -10.09
C PRO A 30 -4.03 5.93 -10.96
N GLY A 31 -3.60 4.69 -10.72
CA GLY A 31 -2.60 4.01 -11.54
C GLY A 31 -3.03 3.90 -13.01
N ARG A 32 -4.30 3.57 -13.26
CA ARG A 32 -4.85 3.50 -14.61
C ARG A 32 -4.91 4.88 -15.28
N ASP A 33 -5.36 5.90 -14.54
CA ASP A 33 -5.46 7.25 -15.05
C ASP A 33 -4.08 7.79 -15.46
N LEU A 34 -3.08 7.60 -14.61
CA LEU A 34 -1.71 8.02 -14.88
C LEU A 34 -1.09 7.22 -16.04
N ALA A 35 -1.25 5.89 -16.06
CA ALA A 35 -0.77 5.04 -17.15
C ALA A 35 -1.39 5.44 -18.49
N GLY A 36 -2.71 5.73 -18.51
CA GLY A 36 -3.40 6.22 -19.68
C GLY A 36 -2.84 7.54 -20.19
N LYS A 37 -2.56 8.50 -19.30
CA LYS A 37 -1.93 9.79 -19.65
C LYS A 37 -0.51 9.61 -20.23
N GLN A 38 0.22 8.59 -19.80
CA GLN A 38 1.57 8.29 -20.30
C GLN A 38 1.59 7.36 -21.52
N GLY A 39 0.42 6.82 -21.92
CA GLY A 39 0.29 5.89 -23.05
C GLY A 39 0.88 4.50 -22.72
N GLY A 40 0.81 4.08 -21.46
CA GLY A 40 1.19 2.78 -20.95
C GLY A 40 -0.01 2.00 -20.39
N ALA A 41 0.26 0.83 -19.80
CA ALA A 41 -0.72 0.00 -19.11
C ALA A 41 -0.53 0.08 -17.59
N VAL A 42 -1.62 -0.15 -16.83
CA VAL A 42 -1.50 -0.35 -15.39
C VAL A 42 -1.23 -1.84 -15.13
N ALA A 43 -0.13 -2.12 -14.44
CA ALA A 43 0.24 -3.47 -14.06
C ALA A 43 0.29 -3.59 -12.53
N ALA A 44 -0.26 -4.68 -12.01
CA ALA A 44 -0.15 -5.01 -10.60
C ALA A 44 1.03 -5.96 -10.35
N VAL A 45 1.65 -5.84 -9.19
CA VAL A 45 2.65 -6.80 -8.70
C VAL A 45 2.12 -7.41 -7.41
N VAL A 46 1.89 -8.71 -7.42
CA VAL A 46 1.39 -9.50 -6.29
C VAL A 46 2.50 -10.44 -5.84
N ILE A 47 2.99 -10.28 -4.62
CA ILE A 47 4.00 -11.14 -4.00
C ILE A 47 3.39 -11.71 -2.72
N GLY A 48 3.43 -13.02 -2.54
CA GLY A 48 2.87 -13.66 -1.35
C GLY A 48 2.87 -15.17 -1.44
N SER A 49 2.00 -15.80 -0.66
CA SER A 49 1.76 -17.24 -0.70
C SER A 49 0.26 -17.52 -0.85
N ASN A 50 -0.10 -18.41 -1.78
CA ASN A 50 -1.50 -18.74 -2.11
C ASN A 50 -2.32 -17.50 -2.55
N VAL A 51 -1.78 -16.68 -3.43
CA VAL A 51 -2.29 -15.35 -3.79
C VAL A 51 -3.35 -15.33 -4.89
N ASP A 52 -3.94 -16.46 -5.28
CA ASP A 52 -4.93 -16.52 -6.37
C ASP A 52 -6.16 -15.63 -6.13
N ALA A 53 -6.59 -15.50 -4.87
CA ALA A 53 -7.69 -14.62 -4.51
C ALA A 53 -7.33 -13.13 -4.76
N ALA A 54 -6.10 -12.72 -4.42
CA ALA A 54 -5.60 -11.37 -4.72
C ALA A 54 -5.51 -11.14 -6.23
N VAL A 55 -4.97 -12.10 -6.99
CA VAL A 55 -4.83 -12.01 -8.45
C VAL A 55 -6.19 -11.79 -9.12
N LYS A 56 -7.22 -12.53 -8.69
CA LYS A 56 -8.59 -12.38 -9.18
C LYS A 56 -9.12 -10.95 -8.87
N ALA A 57 -9.07 -10.55 -7.61
CA ALA A 57 -9.56 -9.24 -7.19
C ALA A 57 -8.87 -8.09 -7.93
N VAL A 58 -7.56 -8.17 -8.12
CA VAL A 58 -6.76 -7.17 -8.84
C VAL A 58 -7.18 -7.05 -10.30
N GLY A 59 -7.46 -8.16 -10.97
CA GLY A 59 -7.99 -8.18 -12.33
C GLY A 59 -9.36 -7.50 -12.41
N GLU A 60 -10.28 -7.84 -11.51
CA GLU A 60 -11.64 -7.27 -11.41
C GLU A 60 -11.60 -5.76 -11.12
N HIS A 61 -10.62 -5.27 -10.38
CA HIS A 61 -10.44 -3.85 -10.06
C HIS A 61 -9.62 -3.07 -11.09
N GLY A 62 -9.19 -3.73 -12.18
CA GLY A 62 -8.79 -3.01 -13.38
C GLY A 62 -7.31 -3.01 -13.72
N ALA A 63 -6.52 -3.93 -13.20
CA ALA A 63 -5.19 -4.18 -13.74
C ALA A 63 -5.28 -4.73 -15.17
N ASP A 64 -4.41 -4.27 -16.06
CA ASP A 64 -4.27 -4.81 -17.42
C ASP A 64 -3.33 -6.01 -17.43
N LYS A 65 -2.27 -5.94 -16.59
CA LYS A 65 -1.28 -7.01 -16.39
C LYS A 65 -1.11 -7.29 -14.90
N ILE A 66 -0.79 -8.53 -14.55
CA ILE A 66 -0.52 -8.93 -13.17
C ILE A 66 0.75 -9.77 -13.15
N TYR A 67 1.81 -9.26 -12.52
CA TYR A 67 3.01 -10.03 -12.23
C TYR A 67 2.82 -10.71 -10.87
N VAL A 68 3.00 -12.01 -10.84
CA VAL A 68 2.76 -12.83 -9.65
C VAL A 68 4.02 -13.56 -9.25
N VAL A 69 4.43 -13.39 -8.01
CA VAL A 69 5.45 -14.21 -7.35
C VAL A 69 4.78 -14.90 -6.17
N ASP A 70 4.58 -16.20 -6.29
CA ASP A 70 3.85 -17.02 -5.31
C ASP A 70 4.77 -18.11 -4.77
N GLY A 71 5.11 -18.05 -3.50
CA GLY A 71 6.01 -19.00 -2.87
C GLY A 71 5.91 -19.01 -1.35
N PRO A 72 6.26 -20.14 -0.70
CA PRO A 72 6.17 -20.28 0.75
C PRO A 72 7.08 -19.30 1.51
N GLU A 73 8.19 -18.86 0.92
CA GLU A 73 9.11 -17.87 1.48
C GLU A 73 8.50 -16.47 1.59
N TYR A 74 7.39 -16.23 0.90
CA TYR A 74 6.64 -14.97 0.93
C TYR A 74 5.37 -15.04 1.80
N ALA A 75 5.14 -16.17 2.51
CA ALA A 75 3.97 -16.33 3.37
C ALA A 75 3.93 -15.32 4.53
N GLN A 76 5.11 -14.94 5.01
CA GLN A 76 5.29 -13.88 6.00
C GLN A 76 6.08 -12.73 5.36
N TYR A 77 5.68 -11.50 5.66
CA TYR A 77 6.40 -10.34 5.16
C TYR A 77 7.83 -10.32 5.71
N SER A 78 8.79 -10.24 4.81
CA SER A 78 10.19 -9.99 5.08
C SER A 78 10.70 -8.94 4.09
N THR A 79 11.27 -7.85 4.59
CA THR A 79 11.83 -6.78 3.75
C THR A 79 12.85 -7.31 2.75
N ASP A 80 13.71 -8.23 3.18
CA ASP A 80 14.77 -8.77 2.33
C ASP A 80 14.20 -9.61 1.18
N ALA A 81 13.23 -10.50 1.47
CA ALA A 81 12.60 -11.36 0.46
C ALA A 81 11.77 -10.54 -0.54
N TYR A 82 10.88 -9.71 -0.03
CA TYR A 82 10.00 -8.89 -0.89
C TYR A 82 10.77 -7.88 -1.73
N ALA A 83 11.81 -7.22 -1.16
CA ALA A 83 12.67 -6.32 -1.92
C ALA A 83 13.49 -7.06 -2.99
N HIS A 84 13.92 -8.30 -2.73
CA HIS A 84 14.58 -9.11 -3.74
C HIS A 84 13.66 -9.39 -4.91
N ALA A 85 12.47 -9.95 -4.64
CA ALA A 85 11.49 -10.28 -5.68
C ALA A 85 11.07 -9.05 -6.50
N LEU A 86 10.73 -7.95 -5.82
CA LEU A 86 10.28 -6.73 -6.49
C LEU A 86 11.39 -6.09 -7.33
N CYS A 87 12.63 -6.02 -6.84
CA CYS A 87 13.76 -5.51 -7.62
C CYS A 87 14.05 -6.40 -8.83
N THR A 88 14.02 -7.72 -8.69
CA THR A 88 14.23 -8.67 -9.80
C THR A 88 13.18 -8.45 -10.90
N LEU A 89 11.91 -8.28 -10.54
CA LEU A 89 10.85 -7.95 -11.49
C LEU A 89 11.10 -6.60 -12.18
N VAL A 90 11.46 -5.57 -11.41
CA VAL A 90 11.75 -4.23 -11.96
C VAL A 90 12.94 -4.27 -12.93
N GLU A 91 14.01 -4.97 -12.60
CA GLU A 91 15.17 -5.13 -13.47
C GLU A 91 14.83 -5.87 -14.77
N LYS A 92 13.95 -6.87 -14.70
CA LYS A 92 13.50 -7.65 -15.85
C LYS A 92 12.59 -6.84 -16.77
N TYR A 93 11.58 -6.18 -16.23
CA TYR A 93 10.49 -5.55 -17.00
C TYR A 93 10.60 -4.04 -17.17
N GLY A 94 11.30 -3.33 -16.28
CA GLY A 94 11.61 -1.91 -16.38
C GLY A 94 10.40 -0.99 -16.47
N PRO A 95 9.51 -0.94 -15.46
CA PRO A 95 8.38 -0.01 -15.47
C PRO A 95 8.85 1.45 -15.39
N THR A 96 7.99 2.38 -15.83
CA THR A 96 8.30 3.81 -15.70
C THR A 96 8.06 4.35 -14.30
N SER A 97 7.05 3.85 -13.60
CA SER A 97 6.69 4.30 -12.25
C SER A 97 6.05 3.18 -11.43
N MET A 98 6.04 3.34 -10.10
CA MET A 98 5.49 2.37 -9.16
C MET A 98 4.80 3.05 -8.00
N LEU A 99 3.55 2.67 -7.74
CA LEU A 99 2.75 3.04 -6.58
C LEU A 99 2.82 1.93 -5.53
N ILE A 100 3.03 2.30 -4.28
CA ILE A 100 3.03 1.41 -3.12
C ILE A 100 2.08 2.01 -2.07
N GLY A 101 1.23 1.23 -1.42
CA GLY A 101 0.43 1.71 -0.29
C GLY A 101 1.31 2.15 0.88
N ALA A 102 1.02 3.28 1.52
CA ALA A 102 1.76 3.76 2.68
C ALA A 102 1.33 3.05 3.99
N THR A 103 1.16 1.74 3.94
CA THR A 103 1.00 0.85 5.09
C THR A 103 2.32 0.71 5.85
N ASN A 104 2.33 0.03 6.99
CA ASN A 104 3.57 -0.27 7.72
C ASN A 104 4.57 -1.02 6.83
N ASN A 105 4.11 -2.06 6.11
CA ASN A 105 4.96 -2.84 5.20
C ASN A 105 5.40 -2.01 3.99
N GLY A 106 4.51 -1.22 3.40
CA GLY A 106 4.84 -0.39 2.25
C GLY A 106 5.84 0.73 2.57
N ARG A 107 5.75 1.31 3.78
CA ARG A 107 6.71 2.31 4.28
C ARG A 107 8.08 1.70 4.59
N ASP A 108 8.16 0.41 4.85
CA ASP A 108 9.40 -0.33 5.01
C ASP A 108 9.96 -0.78 3.65
N LEU A 109 9.13 -1.38 2.80
CA LEU A 109 9.53 -1.94 1.51
C LEU A 109 9.96 -0.86 0.51
N GLY A 110 9.19 0.22 0.39
CA GLY A 110 9.41 1.26 -0.62
C GLY A 110 10.82 1.86 -0.57
N PRO A 111 11.29 2.38 0.59
CA PRO A 111 12.64 2.90 0.73
C PRO A 111 13.73 1.88 0.45
N ARG A 112 13.50 0.62 0.83
CA ARG A 112 14.44 -0.48 0.59
C ARG A 112 14.61 -0.75 -0.91
N VAL A 113 13.49 -0.82 -1.63
CA VAL A 113 13.47 -1.01 -3.09
C VAL A 113 14.10 0.18 -3.81
N SER A 114 13.73 1.40 -3.46
CA SER A 114 14.28 2.60 -4.11
C SER A 114 15.80 2.70 -3.93
N CYS A 115 16.30 2.38 -2.74
CA CYS A 115 17.74 2.36 -2.46
C CYS A 115 18.46 1.30 -3.31
N ARG A 116 17.92 0.08 -3.42
CA ARG A 116 18.53 -1.00 -4.24
C ARG A 116 18.52 -0.67 -5.72
N LEU A 117 17.46 -0.06 -6.22
CA LEU A 117 17.34 0.37 -7.62
C LEU A 117 18.03 1.71 -7.91
N LYS A 118 18.58 2.37 -6.88
CA LYS A 118 19.24 3.69 -6.97
C LYS A 118 18.33 4.74 -7.62
N THR A 119 17.08 4.79 -7.16
CA THR A 119 16.07 5.76 -7.63
C THR A 119 15.48 6.54 -6.46
N GLY A 120 14.72 7.61 -6.77
CA GLY A 120 14.03 8.41 -5.76
C GLY A 120 12.74 7.74 -5.27
N LEU A 121 12.32 8.13 -4.07
CA LEU A 121 11.02 7.76 -3.51
C LEU A 121 10.37 8.98 -2.86
N THR A 122 9.09 9.23 -3.19
CA THR A 122 8.26 10.22 -2.49
C THR A 122 7.30 9.50 -1.55
N ALA A 123 7.36 9.85 -0.26
CA ALA A 123 6.59 9.13 0.75
C ALA A 123 5.28 9.84 1.11
N ASP A 124 4.24 9.02 1.41
CA ASP A 124 2.97 9.46 2.01
C ASP A 124 2.22 10.48 1.14
N CYS A 125 2.14 10.21 -0.17
CA CYS A 125 1.48 11.06 -1.14
C CYS A 125 -0.04 11.06 -0.94
N THR A 126 -0.67 12.21 -1.18
CA THR A 126 -2.13 12.40 -1.11
C THR A 126 -2.74 12.88 -2.42
N ALA A 127 -1.92 13.25 -3.39
CA ALA A 127 -2.37 13.51 -4.76
C ALA A 127 -1.29 13.10 -5.76
N LEU A 128 -1.73 12.71 -6.95
CA LEU A 128 -0.90 12.21 -8.05
C LEU A 128 -1.38 12.84 -9.35
N ASP A 129 -0.47 13.28 -10.19
CA ASP A 129 -0.76 13.73 -11.55
C ASP A 129 0.45 13.49 -12.46
N ILE A 130 0.30 13.82 -13.75
CA ILE A 130 1.41 13.89 -14.69
C ILE A 130 1.78 15.35 -14.91
N ASP A 131 3.04 15.66 -14.69
CA ASP A 131 3.59 16.97 -15.01
C ASP A 131 3.57 17.21 -16.51
N ALA A 132 2.90 18.27 -16.93
CA ALA A 132 2.63 18.54 -18.33
C ALA A 132 3.89 18.84 -19.17
N GLU A 133 4.95 19.36 -18.53
CA GLU A 133 6.19 19.73 -19.21
C GLU A 133 7.12 18.53 -19.38
N SER A 134 7.30 17.73 -18.31
CA SER A 134 8.27 16.64 -18.30
C SER A 134 7.67 15.26 -18.57
N GLY A 135 6.33 15.11 -18.46
CA GLY A 135 5.65 13.81 -18.51
C GLY A 135 5.93 12.89 -17.31
N ASN A 136 6.61 13.39 -16.29
CA ASN A 136 6.88 12.65 -15.08
C ASN A 136 5.67 12.62 -14.15
N VAL A 137 5.62 11.63 -13.26
CA VAL A 137 4.60 11.61 -12.20
C VAL A 137 4.90 12.74 -11.21
N ALA A 138 3.91 13.59 -10.97
CA ALA A 138 3.91 14.65 -9.97
C ALA A 138 3.36 14.08 -8.65
N TRP A 139 4.24 13.90 -7.68
CA TRP A 139 3.94 13.32 -6.38
C TRP A 139 3.66 14.42 -5.37
N THR A 140 2.42 14.60 -4.96
CA THR A 140 2.06 15.65 -4.00
C THR A 140 1.80 15.05 -2.61
N ARG A 141 2.45 15.63 -1.61
CA ARG A 141 2.34 15.21 -0.23
C ARG A 141 2.24 16.38 0.74
N PRO A 142 1.59 16.21 1.91
CA PRO A 142 1.66 17.18 2.98
C PRO A 142 3.08 17.28 3.55
N ALA A 143 3.49 18.48 3.88
CA ALA A 143 4.76 18.79 4.53
C ALA A 143 4.53 19.72 5.72
N PHE A 144 5.50 19.81 6.64
CA PHE A 144 5.46 20.70 7.80
C PHE A 144 4.14 20.64 8.59
N GLY A 145 3.72 19.42 8.99
CA GLY A 145 2.49 19.25 9.77
C GLY A 145 1.20 19.46 8.97
N GLY A 146 1.26 19.43 7.64
CA GLY A 146 0.12 19.57 6.75
C GLY A 146 -0.20 21.02 6.32
N ASN A 147 0.59 21.99 6.77
CA ASN A 147 0.39 23.40 6.41
C ASN A 147 0.85 23.75 4.99
N LEU A 148 1.68 22.92 4.39
CA LEU A 148 2.17 23.05 3.03
C LEU A 148 1.99 21.75 2.26
N MET A 149 1.77 21.88 0.96
CA MET A 149 1.79 20.76 0.02
C MET A 149 3.06 20.85 -0.82
N ALA A 150 3.83 19.76 -0.86
CA ALA A 150 5.02 19.66 -1.69
C ALA A 150 4.73 18.74 -2.87
N THR A 151 4.97 19.21 -4.10
CA THR A 151 4.95 18.40 -5.30
C THR A 151 6.37 18.08 -5.74
N ILE A 152 6.68 16.81 -5.87
CA ILE A 152 8.03 16.29 -6.09
C ILE A 152 8.05 15.53 -7.42
N LEU A 153 9.11 15.73 -8.19
CA LEU A 153 9.38 15.02 -9.44
C LEU A 153 10.65 14.17 -9.31
N CYS A 154 10.72 13.08 -10.05
CA CYS A 154 11.93 12.26 -10.17
C CYS A 154 12.30 12.16 -11.67
N PRO A 155 13.00 13.17 -12.24
CA PRO A 155 13.23 13.27 -13.69
C PRO A 155 14.23 12.24 -14.22
N ASP A 156 15.28 11.92 -13.46
CA ASP A 156 16.47 11.27 -13.98
C ASP A 156 16.52 9.75 -13.77
N HIS A 157 15.72 9.21 -12.85
CA HIS A 157 15.78 7.80 -12.47
C HIS A 157 14.43 7.08 -12.66
N ARG A 158 14.53 5.78 -12.95
CA ARG A 158 13.35 4.89 -13.12
C ARG A 158 13.53 3.60 -12.30
N PRO A 159 12.40 3.02 -11.84
CA PRO A 159 11.06 3.61 -11.84
C PRO A 159 10.98 4.82 -10.92
N GLN A 160 10.04 5.75 -11.20
CA GLN A 160 9.65 6.77 -10.23
C GLN A 160 8.79 6.07 -9.17
N ILE A 161 9.17 6.15 -7.90
CA ILE A 161 8.48 5.42 -6.83
C ILE A 161 7.82 6.39 -5.86
N GLY A 162 6.60 6.08 -5.45
CA GLY A 162 5.95 6.77 -4.34
C GLY A 162 5.10 5.86 -3.48
N THR A 163 5.08 6.14 -2.18
CA THR A 163 4.09 5.56 -1.29
C THR A 163 2.89 6.50 -1.19
N VAL A 164 1.69 5.93 -1.19
CA VAL A 164 0.43 6.68 -1.21
C VAL A 164 -0.38 6.33 0.02
N ARG A 165 -0.91 7.34 0.69
CA ARG A 165 -1.70 7.19 1.90
C ARG A 165 -2.97 6.38 1.62
N PRO A 166 -3.31 5.35 2.45
CA PRO A 166 -4.57 4.63 2.35
C PRO A 166 -5.79 5.54 2.46
N GLY A 167 -6.87 5.20 1.77
CA GLY A 167 -8.13 5.93 1.83
C GLY A 167 -8.18 7.26 1.07
N VAL A 168 -7.08 7.67 0.43
CA VAL A 168 -7.03 8.90 -0.39
C VAL A 168 -7.74 8.73 -1.71
N PHE A 169 -7.62 7.56 -2.31
CA PHE A 169 -8.28 7.22 -3.56
C PHE A 169 -9.36 6.16 -3.33
N LYS A 170 -10.45 6.27 -4.09
CA LYS A 170 -11.53 5.28 -4.05
C LYS A 170 -11.22 4.15 -5.02
N LYS A 171 -11.38 2.91 -4.58
CA LYS A 171 -11.29 1.76 -5.48
C LYS A 171 -12.44 1.77 -6.49
N THR A 172 -12.15 1.43 -7.72
CA THR A 172 -13.18 1.19 -8.75
C THR A 172 -14.03 0.00 -8.36
N ALA A 173 -15.32 0.01 -8.67
CA ALA A 173 -16.16 -1.16 -8.48
C ALA A 173 -15.60 -2.35 -9.29
N ALA A 174 -15.68 -3.54 -8.70
CA ALA A 174 -15.26 -4.76 -9.38
C ALA A 174 -16.06 -4.95 -10.69
N GLN A 175 -15.37 -5.30 -11.75
CA GLN A 175 -15.93 -5.55 -13.07
C GLN A 175 -15.39 -6.87 -13.60
N GLU A 176 -16.18 -7.56 -14.39
CA GLU A 176 -15.70 -8.74 -15.09
C GLU A 176 -14.69 -8.32 -16.17
N ARG A 177 -13.40 -8.54 -15.88
CA ARG A 177 -12.28 -8.23 -16.76
C ARG A 177 -11.26 -9.35 -16.76
N THR A 178 -10.59 -9.50 -17.89
CA THR A 178 -9.47 -10.43 -18.03
C THR A 178 -8.16 -9.64 -18.06
N ALA A 179 -7.35 -9.82 -17.03
CA ALA A 179 -5.98 -9.31 -16.99
C ALA A 179 -4.99 -10.33 -17.54
N GLN A 180 -3.90 -9.88 -18.13
CA GLN A 180 -2.78 -10.74 -18.49
C GLN A 180 -2.01 -11.13 -17.23
N VAL A 181 -2.09 -12.39 -16.80
CA VAL A 181 -1.36 -12.92 -15.64
C VAL A 181 -0.02 -13.49 -16.07
N ILE A 182 1.06 -13.01 -15.45
CA ILE A 182 2.44 -13.43 -15.70
C ILE A 182 3.00 -13.94 -14.36
N ARG A 183 3.17 -15.26 -14.26
CA ARG A 183 3.75 -15.88 -13.07
C ARG A 183 5.26 -15.97 -13.22
N GLU A 184 5.99 -15.50 -12.21
CA GLU A 184 7.45 -15.51 -12.15
C GLU A 184 7.91 -16.38 -10.99
N ASP A 185 8.81 -17.29 -11.32
CA ASP A 185 9.45 -18.17 -10.34
C ASP A 185 10.72 -17.49 -9.81
N ILE A 186 10.55 -16.70 -8.75
CA ILE A 186 11.64 -15.96 -8.11
C ILE A 186 11.80 -16.49 -6.71
N HIS A 187 12.92 -17.14 -6.46
CA HIS A 187 13.29 -17.66 -5.15
C HIS A 187 14.33 -16.77 -4.47
N VAL A 188 14.25 -16.74 -3.16
CA VAL A 188 15.23 -16.05 -2.31
C VAL A 188 16.02 -17.08 -1.53
N ASP A 189 17.35 -16.99 -1.55
CA ASP A 189 18.18 -17.80 -0.70
C ASP A 189 17.87 -17.47 0.77
N ALA A 190 17.58 -18.48 1.58
CA ALA A 190 17.31 -18.33 3.01
C ALA A 190 18.46 -17.60 3.74
N ALA A 191 19.70 -17.78 3.29
CA ALA A 191 20.86 -17.07 3.82
C ALA A 191 20.87 -15.56 3.53
N ALA A 192 20.10 -15.10 2.53
CA ALA A 192 19.94 -13.69 2.20
C ALA A 192 18.87 -12.99 3.05
N ILE A 193 18.02 -13.76 3.76
CA ILE A 193 17.00 -13.24 4.66
C ILE A 193 17.60 -13.12 6.06
N ARG A 194 17.85 -11.88 6.52
CA ARG A 194 18.57 -11.60 7.77
C ARG A 194 17.70 -11.63 9.02
N THR A 195 16.39 -11.67 8.85
CA THR A 195 15.40 -11.66 9.93
C THR A 195 14.48 -12.86 9.80
N GLN A 196 14.10 -13.45 10.92
CA GLN A 196 13.13 -14.55 10.97
C GLN A 196 11.97 -14.15 11.88
N VAL A 197 10.75 -14.33 11.39
CA VAL A 197 9.55 -14.21 12.23
C VAL A 197 9.49 -15.45 13.11
N LEU A 198 9.61 -15.26 14.43
CA LEU A 198 9.54 -16.35 15.39
C LEU A 198 8.09 -16.64 15.78
N GLU A 199 7.30 -15.58 15.99
CA GLU A 199 5.93 -15.68 16.46
C GLU A 199 5.14 -14.44 16.05
N ILE A 200 3.87 -14.62 15.75
CA ILE A 200 2.90 -13.54 15.55
C ILE A 200 1.88 -13.65 16.67
N LEU A 201 1.93 -12.71 17.60
CA LEU A 201 0.95 -12.61 18.67
C LEU A 201 -0.26 -11.84 18.14
N LYS A 202 -1.39 -12.53 18.01
CA LYS A 202 -2.68 -11.88 17.70
C LYS A 202 -3.38 -11.61 19.01
N ASP A 203 -3.83 -10.38 19.20
CA ASP A 203 -4.69 -10.04 20.31
C ASP A 203 -6.06 -10.74 20.09
N MET A 204 -6.26 -11.85 20.79
CA MET A 204 -7.46 -12.68 20.67
C MET A 204 -8.65 -12.11 21.46
N ASP A 205 -8.38 -11.20 22.41
CA ASP A 205 -9.37 -10.64 23.33
C ASP A 205 -9.84 -9.24 22.93
N GLY A 206 -9.24 -8.65 21.89
CA GLY A 206 -9.61 -7.32 21.39
C GLY A 206 -10.81 -7.35 20.44
N GLU A 207 -11.69 -6.36 20.52
CA GLU A 207 -12.65 -6.07 19.46
C GLU A 207 -11.88 -5.92 18.14
N LYS A 208 -12.30 -6.65 17.10
CA LYS A 208 -11.76 -6.45 15.75
C LYS A 208 -12.22 -5.09 15.22
N VAL A 209 -11.38 -4.08 15.40
CA VAL A 209 -11.66 -2.72 14.93
C VAL A 209 -10.96 -2.55 13.58
N ASP A 210 -11.75 -2.41 12.53
CA ASP A 210 -11.26 -2.10 11.19
C ASP A 210 -11.32 -0.59 10.95
N LEU A 211 -10.26 0.11 11.35
CA LEU A 211 -10.16 1.56 11.13
C LEU A 211 -9.84 1.91 9.66
N GLU A 212 -9.16 1.02 8.95
CA GLU A 212 -8.78 1.28 7.55
C GLU A 212 -9.96 1.12 6.59
N GLY A 213 -10.89 0.20 6.89
CA GLY A 213 -12.11 -0.03 6.11
C GLY A 213 -13.33 0.76 6.56
N ALA A 214 -13.24 1.50 7.66
CA ALA A 214 -14.37 2.24 8.22
C ALA A 214 -14.72 3.49 7.39
N GLU A 215 -16.00 3.64 7.00
CA GLU A 215 -16.49 4.86 6.32
C GLU A 215 -16.59 6.06 7.26
N ILE A 216 -16.93 5.82 8.52
CA ILE A 216 -17.07 6.86 9.55
C ILE A 216 -16.33 6.42 10.80
N ILE A 217 -15.50 7.29 11.34
CA ILE A 217 -14.75 7.06 12.57
C ILE A 217 -15.06 8.18 13.57
N VAL A 218 -15.45 7.82 14.79
CA VAL A 218 -15.58 8.74 15.92
C VAL A 218 -14.45 8.50 16.89
N SER A 219 -13.55 9.48 17.04
CA SER A 219 -12.32 9.29 17.80
C SER A 219 -12.26 10.11 19.09
N GLY A 220 -11.74 9.47 20.14
CA GLY A 220 -11.41 10.13 21.41
C GLY A 220 -9.91 10.34 21.56
N GLY A 221 -9.53 11.42 22.20
CA GLY A 221 -8.14 11.70 22.53
C GLY A 221 -7.99 12.08 24.02
N ARG A 222 -6.85 12.69 24.38
CA ARG A 222 -6.57 13.10 25.77
C ARG A 222 -7.67 13.98 26.37
N GLY A 223 -8.39 14.73 25.54
CA GLY A 223 -9.46 15.63 25.98
C GLY A 223 -10.68 14.91 26.56
N VAL A 224 -10.86 13.59 26.34
CA VAL A 224 -11.95 12.84 26.98
C VAL A 224 -11.73 12.60 28.47
N GLY A 225 -10.50 12.79 28.99
CA GLY A 225 -10.19 12.84 30.41
C GLY A 225 -10.05 11.50 31.14
N GLY A 226 -10.32 10.37 30.47
CA GLY A 226 -10.23 9.03 31.07
C GLY A 226 -11.06 7.99 30.31
N PRO A 227 -11.04 6.70 30.76
CA PRO A 227 -11.80 5.62 30.13
C PRO A 227 -13.30 5.90 30.05
N GLU A 228 -13.86 6.56 31.05
CA GLU A 228 -15.29 6.92 31.15
C GLU A 228 -15.69 7.89 30.02
N GLY A 229 -14.78 8.78 29.58
CA GLY A 229 -15.06 9.72 28.51
C GLY A 229 -15.28 9.04 27.15
N PHE A 230 -14.80 7.80 26.98
CA PHE A 230 -15.09 7.00 25.79
C PHE A 230 -16.52 6.50 25.69
N GLU A 231 -17.31 6.55 26.78
CA GLU A 231 -18.75 6.20 26.71
C GLU A 231 -19.51 7.16 25.78
N VAL A 232 -19.20 8.44 25.84
CA VAL A 232 -19.78 9.45 24.94
C VAL A 232 -19.37 9.21 23.50
N ILE A 233 -18.10 8.87 23.28
CA ILE A 233 -17.56 8.54 21.93
C ILE A 233 -18.28 7.30 21.38
N ARG A 234 -18.43 6.23 22.18
CA ARG A 234 -19.13 5.01 21.78
C ARG A 234 -20.62 5.26 21.50
N ALA A 235 -21.28 6.09 22.33
CA ALA A 235 -22.69 6.44 22.12
C ALA A 235 -22.89 7.14 20.76
N LEU A 236 -22.04 8.13 20.44
CA LEU A 236 -22.12 8.83 19.16
C LEU A 236 -21.76 7.90 17.98
N ALA A 237 -20.73 7.07 18.12
CA ALA A 237 -20.36 6.09 17.09
C ALA A 237 -21.51 5.13 16.79
N LYS A 238 -22.22 4.66 17.82
CA LYS A 238 -23.38 3.78 17.67
C LYS A 238 -24.52 4.45 16.88
N GLU A 239 -24.84 5.71 17.17
CA GLU A 239 -25.90 6.44 16.45
C GLU A 239 -25.55 6.69 14.98
N LEU A 240 -24.26 6.83 14.68
CA LEU A 240 -23.77 7.06 13.31
C LEU A 240 -23.44 5.76 12.54
N GLY A 241 -23.52 4.59 13.19
CA GLY A 241 -23.00 3.34 12.60
C GLY A 241 -21.50 3.39 12.35
N ALA A 242 -20.76 4.15 13.18
CA ALA A 242 -19.34 4.45 13.00
C ALA A 242 -18.45 3.52 13.85
N THR A 243 -17.19 3.41 13.43
CA THR A 243 -16.14 2.76 14.21
C THR A 243 -15.55 3.73 15.24
N VAL A 244 -15.22 3.22 16.43
CA VAL A 244 -14.56 4.02 17.47
C VAL A 244 -13.05 3.99 17.23
N GLY A 245 -12.42 5.17 17.23
CA GLY A 245 -10.98 5.33 17.15
C GLY A 245 -10.42 6.07 18.36
N ALA A 246 -9.10 5.99 18.54
CA ALA A 246 -8.44 6.70 19.63
C ALA A 246 -7.12 7.35 19.20
N SER A 247 -6.74 8.40 19.91
CA SER A 247 -5.38 8.93 19.75
C SER A 247 -4.38 8.06 20.51
N ARG A 248 -3.15 8.02 20.04
CA ARG A 248 -2.06 7.31 20.70
C ARG A 248 -1.96 7.67 22.20
N ALA A 249 -2.16 8.92 22.58
CA ALA A 249 -2.08 9.35 23.97
C ALA A 249 -3.14 8.75 24.87
N ALA A 250 -4.32 8.40 24.33
CA ALA A 250 -5.37 7.70 25.10
C ALA A 250 -5.07 6.20 25.22
N VAL A 251 -4.50 5.61 24.16
CA VAL A 251 -4.05 4.22 24.16
C VAL A 251 -2.86 4.03 25.10
N ASP A 252 -1.84 4.88 25.02
CA ASP A 252 -0.65 4.84 25.89
C ASP A 252 -1.01 5.06 27.39
N ALA A 253 -2.17 5.64 27.68
CA ALA A 253 -2.70 5.81 29.03
C ALA A 253 -3.67 4.69 29.47
N ASP A 254 -3.78 3.61 28.68
CA ASP A 254 -4.68 2.46 28.92
C ASP A 254 -6.17 2.83 29.06
N TRP A 255 -6.61 3.93 28.45
CA TRP A 255 -8.03 4.33 28.47
C TRP A 255 -8.89 3.52 27.48
N ILE A 256 -8.26 2.97 26.46
CA ILE A 256 -8.88 2.15 25.45
C ILE A 256 -7.82 1.22 24.84
N SER A 257 -8.23 0.08 24.34
CA SER A 257 -7.33 -0.89 23.69
C SER A 257 -6.60 -0.28 22.47
N HIS A 258 -5.39 -0.75 22.21
CA HIS A 258 -4.59 -0.36 21.05
C HIS A 258 -5.16 -0.80 19.68
N ALA A 259 -6.24 -1.56 19.68
CA ALA A 259 -6.98 -1.90 18.47
C ALA A 259 -7.76 -0.71 17.88
N HIS A 260 -7.98 0.37 18.66
CA HIS A 260 -8.80 1.54 18.29
C HIS A 260 -8.02 2.71 17.69
#